data_8cdef42ab3e735cd0c6932991ef4902c
#
_entry.id   8cdef42ab3e735cd0c6932991ef4902c
#
_cell.length_a   1.000
_cell.length_b   1.000
_cell.length_c   1.000
_cell.angle_alpha   90.00
_cell.angle_beta   90.00
_cell.angle_gamma   90.00
#
_symmetry.space_group_name_H-M   'P 1'
#
loop_
_entity.id
_entity.type
_entity.pdbx_description
1 polymer ?
#
loop_
_entity_poly.entity_id
_entity_poly.type
_entity_poly.pdbx_seq_one_letter_code
_entity_poly.pdbx_strand_id
1 'polypeptide(L)'
;MNNLKKLGLTALAGSLVASTAFAGSLDVTGTAKVKYQSKGSERVTGNPWSDATTITFSGSGDLDNGMTINYGYTMANAVFSSSKLALDMGDTGVISFGNVSHQAGISKYSDMMPTAGEQVWDDVDATDEGVTDLGGDNTLGYEMTMSGITISASYARVGLGTDNSVVIIADELVDGASFGIGSGTNVISATSEDDMMTAWAKYSTGPITAGIQLSTIDKTAANSDVDREAASISFAVNEQLSVSYGISNVEYELSTKTDEESSGFSASYTMGSM
;
A
#
# COMPACT_ATOMS: atom_id res chain seq x y z
N MET A 1 1.49 -3.75 -55.20
CA MET A 1 0.85 -4.04 -53.88
C MET A 1 -0.61 -4.40 -54.15
N ASN A 2 -1.03 -5.59 -53.71
CA ASN A 2 -2.40 -6.04 -53.91
C ASN A 2 -3.40 -5.16 -53.16
N ASN A 3 -4.57 -4.90 -53.77
CA ASN A 3 -5.61 -4.06 -53.18
C ASN A 3 -6.04 -4.52 -51.77
N LEU A 4 -5.98 -5.81 -51.48
CA LEU A 4 -6.23 -6.40 -50.17
C LEU A 4 -5.23 -5.94 -49.10
N LYS A 5 -3.92 -5.77 -49.45
CA LYS A 5 -2.90 -5.22 -48.52
C LYS A 5 -3.13 -3.75 -48.24
N LYS A 6 -3.64 -2.98 -49.23
CA LYS A 6 -3.98 -1.57 -49.03
C LYS A 6 -5.20 -1.42 -48.13
N LEU A 7 -6.23 -2.25 -48.31
CA LEU A 7 -7.44 -2.26 -47.45
C LEU A 7 -7.10 -2.64 -46.00
N GLY A 8 -6.25 -3.69 -45.81
CA GLY A 8 -5.82 -4.09 -44.46
C GLY A 8 -5.01 -3.02 -43.74
N LEU A 9 -4.13 -2.33 -44.46
CA LEU A 9 -3.32 -1.25 -43.88
C LEU A 9 -4.17 -0.03 -43.50
N THR A 10 -5.19 0.30 -44.31
CA THR A 10 -6.10 1.42 -44.06
C THR A 10 -7.06 1.11 -42.92
N ALA A 11 -7.54 -0.13 -42.77
CA ALA A 11 -8.35 -0.56 -41.63
C ALA A 11 -7.57 -0.55 -40.35
N LEU A 12 -6.30 -1.00 -40.36
CA LEU A 12 -5.43 -0.98 -39.17
C LEU A 12 -5.08 0.46 -38.75
N ALA A 13 -4.76 1.33 -39.73
CA ALA A 13 -4.51 2.74 -39.45
C ALA A 13 -5.77 3.45 -38.93
N GLY A 14 -6.96 3.13 -39.47
CA GLY A 14 -8.22 3.66 -38.99
C GLY A 14 -8.58 3.20 -37.59
N SER A 15 -8.31 1.95 -37.25
CA SER A 15 -8.53 1.44 -35.86
C SER A 15 -7.56 2.05 -34.85
N LEU A 16 -6.33 2.31 -35.24
CA LEU A 16 -5.35 3.01 -34.37
C LEU A 16 -5.74 4.48 -34.14
N VAL A 17 -6.29 5.16 -35.19
CA VAL A 17 -6.73 6.55 -35.01
C VAL A 17 -8.04 6.63 -34.21
N ALA A 18 -8.94 5.65 -34.36
CA ALA A 18 -10.17 5.60 -33.57
C ALA A 18 -9.93 5.30 -32.08
N SER A 19 -8.87 4.53 -31.78
CA SER A 19 -8.49 4.27 -30.36
C SER A 19 -7.84 5.48 -29.67
N THR A 20 -7.26 6.41 -30.44
CA THR A 20 -6.69 7.64 -29.86
C THR A 20 -7.74 8.72 -29.53
N ALA A 21 -8.96 8.60 -30.05
CA ALA A 21 -10.02 9.57 -29.78
C ALA A 21 -10.66 9.43 -28.38
N PHE A 22 -10.41 8.31 -27.69
CA PHE A 22 -10.86 8.05 -26.32
C PHE A 22 -9.71 7.73 -25.34
N ALA A 23 -8.47 7.82 -25.78
CA ALA A 23 -7.33 7.67 -24.88
C ALA A 23 -7.18 8.95 -24.05
N GLY A 24 -7.52 8.88 -22.78
CA GLY A 24 -7.09 9.87 -21.80
C GLY A 24 -5.57 10.07 -21.87
N SER A 25 -5.06 11.11 -21.24
CA SER A 25 -3.62 11.35 -21.19
C SER A 25 -2.91 10.15 -20.57
N LEU A 26 -1.84 9.69 -21.20
CA LEU A 26 -0.91 8.73 -20.60
C LEU A 26 0.24 9.52 -19.98
N ASP A 27 0.36 9.44 -18.68
CA ASP A 27 1.45 10.02 -17.93
C ASP A 27 2.48 8.93 -17.58
N VAL A 28 3.75 9.27 -17.68
CA VAL A 28 4.85 8.40 -17.25
C VAL A 28 5.62 9.14 -16.17
N THR A 29 5.64 8.57 -14.99
CA THR A 29 6.39 9.10 -13.85
C THR A 29 7.41 8.06 -13.37
N GLY A 30 8.45 8.51 -12.69
CA GLY A 30 9.46 7.62 -12.16
C GLY A 30 10.11 8.17 -10.92
N THR A 31 10.64 7.27 -10.10
CA THR A 31 11.45 7.62 -8.94
C THR A 31 12.76 6.84 -8.97
N ALA A 32 13.82 7.45 -8.47
CA ALA A 32 15.08 6.80 -8.18
C ALA A 32 15.48 7.14 -6.74
N LYS A 33 15.74 6.13 -5.94
CA LYS A 33 16.12 6.25 -4.53
C LYS A 33 17.43 5.53 -4.30
N VAL A 34 18.35 6.15 -3.57
CA VAL A 34 19.52 5.49 -3.00
C VAL A 34 19.32 5.43 -1.49
N LYS A 35 19.46 4.25 -0.93
CA LYS A 35 19.29 3.98 0.49
C LYS A 35 20.62 3.54 1.11
N TYR A 36 20.91 4.05 2.29
CA TYR A 36 21.94 3.53 3.17
C TYR A 36 21.28 3.04 4.44
N GLN A 37 21.52 1.78 4.80
CA GLN A 37 20.96 1.16 5.99
C GLN A 37 22.06 0.43 6.78
N SER A 38 22.12 0.71 8.07
CA SER A 38 22.99 -0.02 9.00
C SER A 38 22.12 -0.68 10.05
N LYS A 39 22.28 -1.99 10.22
CA LYS A 39 21.56 -2.81 11.20
C LYS A 39 22.37 -2.92 12.49
N GLY A 40 21.67 -3.14 13.60
CA GLY A 40 22.29 -3.28 14.92
C GLY A 40 23.05 -4.59 15.11
N SER A 41 23.61 -4.78 16.30
CA SER A 41 24.67 -5.72 16.64
C SER A 41 24.39 -7.22 16.41
N GLU A 42 23.15 -7.63 16.33
CA GLU A 42 22.78 -9.04 16.13
C GLU A 42 22.58 -9.40 14.65
N ARG A 43 22.66 -8.41 13.76
CA ARG A 43 22.39 -8.58 12.33
C ARG A 43 23.56 -8.15 11.48
N VAL A 44 23.89 -8.95 10.48
CA VAL A 44 24.96 -8.61 9.53
C VAL A 44 24.41 -7.62 8.52
N THR A 45 24.91 -6.39 8.53
CA THR A 45 24.50 -5.37 7.56
C THR A 45 24.87 -5.74 6.11
N GLY A 46 25.97 -6.45 5.88
CA GLY A 46 26.47 -6.74 4.53
C GLY A 46 26.85 -5.45 3.79
N ASN A 47 26.37 -5.30 2.52
CA ASN A 47 26.46 -4.04 1.81
C ASN A 47 25.36 -3.10 2.32
N PRO A 48 25.70 -1.96 2.95
CA PRO A 48 24.69 -1.05 3.49
C PRO A 48 23.98 -0.20 2.43
N TRP A 49 24.45 -0.21 1.20
CA TRP A 49 23.90 0.58 0.11
C TRP A 49 22.95 -0.25 -0.74
N SER A 50 21.80 0.33 -1.06
CA SER A 50 20.85 -0.21 -2.03
C SER A 50 20.25 0.93 -2.86
N ASP A 51 19.69 0.57 -4.01
CA ASP A 51 18.90 1.45 -4.84
C ASP A 51 17.52 0.88 -5.08
N ALA A 52 16.57 1.76 -5.34
CA ALA A 52 15.23 1.39 -5.77
C ALA A 52 14.78 2.36 -6.86
N THR A 53 14.21 1.80 -7.90
CA THR A 53 13.65 2.58 -9.02
C THR A 53 12.23 2.15 -9.29
N THR A 54 11.36 3.11 -9.58
CA THR A 54 10.00 2.83 -10.06
C THR A 54 9.73 3.59 -11.34
N ILE A 55 8.93 2.97 -12.23
CA ILE A 55 8.33 3.63 -13.38
C ILE A 55 6.85 3.32 -13.33
N THR A 56 6.02 4.34 -13.33
CA THR A 56 4.56 4.22 -13.33
C THR A 56 3.99 4.81 -14.59
N PHE A 57 3.19 4.03 -15.29
CA PHE A 57 2.34 4.46 -16.39
C PHE A 57 0.95 4.65 -15.83
N SER A 58 0.38 5.83 -16.01
CA SER A 58 -0.98 6.13 -15.55
C SER A 58 -1.80 6.79 -16.64
N GLY A 59 -3.08 6.54 -16.62
CA GLY A 59 -4.03 7.14 -17.55
C GLY A 59 -5.38 7.31 -16.88
N SER A 60 -6.12 8.31 -17.34
CA SER A 60 -7.48 8.56 -16.88
C SER A 60 -8.40 8.94 -18.05
N GLY A 61 -9.67 8.69 -17.89
CA GLY A 61 -10.67 9.07 -18.88
C GLY A 61 -12.06 9.20 -18.24
N ASP A 62 -12.79 10.21 -18.69
CA ASP A 62 -14.16 10.45 -18.25
C ASP A 62 -15.13 9.60 -19.07
N LEU A 63 -16.13 9.05 -18.39
CA LEU A 63 -17.24 8.33 -18.99
C LEU A 63 -18.43 9.27 -19.23
N ASP A 64 -19.27 8.95 -20.20
CA ASP A 64 -20.45 9.75 -20.58
C ASP A 64 -21.45 9.96 -19.42
N ASN A 65 -21.39 9.12 -18.39
CA ASN A 65 -22.22 9.20 -17.17
C ASN A 65 -21.60 10.04 -16.05
N GLY A 66 -20.48 10.71 -16.30
CA GLY A 66 -19.79 11.56 -15.33
C GLY A 66 -18.85 10.83 -14.35
N MET A 67 -18.69 9.52 -14.50
CA MET A 67 -17.67 8.77 -13.75
C MET A 67 -16.32 8.88 -14.44
N THR A 68 -15.22 8.67 -13.69
CA THR A 68 -13.86 8.67 -14.23
C THR A 68 -13.22 7.30 -14.05
N ILE A 69 -12.62 6.77 -15.13
CA ILE A 69 -11.76 5.60 -15.07
C ILE A 69 -10.33 6.05 -14.91
N ASN A 70 -9.62 5.42 -13.94
CA ASN A 70 -8.20 5.61 -13.72
C ASN A 70 -7.50 4.26 -13.84
N TYR A 71 -6.36 4.24 -14.52
CA TYR A 71 -5.51 3.06 -14.64
C TYR A 71 -4.07 3.41 -14.25
N GLY A 72 -3.44 2.52 -13.50
CA GLY A 72 -2.02 2.61 -13.15
C GLY A 72 -1.34 1.26 -13.36
N TYR A 73 -0.10 1.30 -13.84
CA TYR A 73 0.77 0.15 -13.98
C TYR A 73 2.18 0.56 -13.53
N THR A 74 2.71 -0.13 -12.53
CA THR A 74 4.00 0.19 -11.93
C THR A 74 4.98 -0.96 -12.12
N MET A 75 6.19 -0.60 -12.52
CA MET A 75 7.37 -1.45 -12.51
C MET A 75 8.30 -0.99 -11.40
N ALA A 76 8.82 -1.91 -10.62
CA ALA A 76 9.86 -1.66 -9.62
C ALA A 76 11.10 -2.48 -9.98
N ASN A 77 12.28 -1.82 -10.00
CA ASN A 77 13.55 -2.46 -10.36
C ASN A 77 13.48 -3.29 -11.66
N ALA A 78 12.80 -2.74 -12.69
CA ALA A 78 12.59 -3.33 -14.00
C ALA A 78 11.70 -4.59 -14.05
N VAL A 79 10.98 -4.92 -12.98
CA VAL A 79 9.98 -5.99 -12.96
C VAL A 79 8.59 -5.43 -12.68
N PHE A 80 7.54 -6.18 -13.02
CA PHE A 80 6.18 -5.84 -12.65
C PHE A 80 6.04 -5.75 -11.14
N SER A 81 5.45 -4.66 -10.66
CA SER A 81 5.16 -4.44 -9.24
C SER A 81 3.66 -4.46 -8.98
N SER A 82 2.90 -3.63 -9.67
CA SER A 82 1.47 -3.53 -9.41
C SER A 82 0.69 -3.00 -10.61
N SER A 83 -0.60 -3.31 -10.67
CA SER A 83 -1.54 -2.65 -11.58
C SER A 83 -2.89 -2.45 -10.89
N LYS A 84 -3.55 -1.34 -11.21
CA LYS A 84 -4.85 -0.97 -10.64
C LYS A 84 -5.71 -0.31 -11.70
N LEU A 85 -6.94 -0.79 -11.84
CA LEU A 85 -8.01 -0.10 -12.54
C LEU A 85 -8.99 0.43 -11.49
N ALA A 86 -9.36 1.69 -11.54
CA ALA A 86 -10.30 2.29 -10.62
C ALA A 86 -11.41 3.02 -11.38
N LEU A 87 -12.64 2.85 -10.91
CA LEU A 87 -13.81 3.59 -11.33
C LEU A 87 -14.20 4.55 -10.21
N ASP A 88 -13.98 5.81 -10.43
CA ASP A 88 -14.39 6.89 -9.54
C ASP A 88 -15.85 7.29 -9.89
N MET A 89 -16.72 7.14 -8.90
CA MET A 89 -18.15 7.40 -8.99
C MET A 89 -18.54 8.69 -8.24
N GLY A 90 -17.56 9.57 -7.97
CA GLY A 90 -17.77 10.80 -7.20
C GLY A 90 -18.14 10.51 -5.75
N ASP A 91 -19.19 11.16 -5.25
CA ASP A 91 -19.64 11.05 -3.85
C ASP A 91 -20.01 9.62 -3.40
N THR A 92 -20.20 8.71 -4.35
CA THR A 92 -20.51 7.30 -4.06
C THR A 92 -19.27 6.43 -3.91
N GLY A 93 -18.08 6.99 -4.02
CA GLY A 93 -16.80 6.32 -3.78
C GLY A 93 -16.14 5.75 -5.03
N VAL A 94 -15.10 4.98 -4.80
CA VAL A 94 -14.22 4.41 -5.81
C VAL A 94 -14.26 2.88 -5.71
N ILE A 95 -14.59 2.22 -6.81
CA ILE A 95 -14.38 0.77 -6.96
C ILE A 95 -13.05 0.59 -7.68
N SER A 96 -12.20 -0.31 -7.17
CA SER A 96 -10.92 -0.62 -7.78
C SER A 96 -10.74 -2.12 -7.97
N PHE A 97 -9.98 -2.50 -9.00
CA PHE A 97 -9.58 -3.86 -9.27
C PHE A 97 -8.11 -3.87 -9.67
N GLY A 98 -7.33 -4.78 -9.09
CA GLY A 98 -5.90 -4.79 -9.38
C GLY A 98 -5.16 -6.00 -8.86
N ASN A 99 -3.88 -6.04 -9.23
CA ASN A 99 -2.91 -7.07 -8.83
C ASN A 99 -1.98 -6.49 -7.76
N VAL A 100 -2.55 -5.95 -6.71
CA VAL A 100 -1.81 -5.50 -5.53
C VAL A 100 -2.74 -5.52 -4.33
N SER A 101 -2.27 -6.08 -3.24
CA SER A 101 -3.02 -6.19 -1.99
C SER A 101 -3.31 -4.84 -1.33
N HIS A 102 -2.37 -3.92 -1.39
CA HIS A 102 -2.44 -2.61 -0.70
C HIS A 102 -3.35 -1.55 -1.35
N GLN A 103 -4.31 -1.93 -2.18
CA GLN A 103 -5.16 -0.94 -2.85
C GLN A 103 -6.40 -0.53 -2.07
N ALA A 104 -6.87 -1.36 -1.14
CA ALA A 104 -8.02 -1.11 -0.28
C ALA A 104 -8.02 -2.10 0.91
N GLY A 105 -8.88 -1.87 1.88
CA GLY A 105 -9.03 -2.72 3.05
C GLY A 105 -7.83 -2.70 3.98
N ILE A 106 -7.70 -3.73 4.83
CA ILE A 106 -6.72 -3.76 5.93
C ILE A 106 -5.27 -3.69 5.43
N SER A 107 -4.95 -4.32 4.31
CA SER A 107 -3.60 -4.32 3.74
C SER A 107 -3.10 -2.92 3.36
N LYS A 108 -3.99 -2.02 2.93
CA LYS A 108 -3.65 -0.61 2.65
C LYS A 108 -3.23 0.14 3.93
N TYR A 109 -3.70 -0.31 5.07
CA TYR A 109 -3.51 0.32 6.38
C TYR A 109 -2.70 -0.55 7.33
N SER A 110 -1.94 -1.51 6.81
CA SER A 110 -1.08 -2.42 7.58
C SER A 110 0.02 -1.69 8.34
N ASP A 111 0.52 -0.59 7.78
CA ASP A 111 1.53 0.25 8.41
C ASP A 111 1.18 1.73 8.26
N MET A 112 0.74 2.33 9.36
CA MET A 112 0.28 3.71 9.42
C MET A 112 1.24 4.64 10.17
N MET A 113 2.40 4.14 10.56
CA MET A 113 3.34 4.91 11.35
C MET A 113 4.04 6.00 10.52
N PRO A 114 4.15 7.24 11.05
CA PRO A 114 4.85 8.31 10.37
C PRO A 114 6.35 8.00 10.25
N THR A 115 6.89 8.15 9.04
CA THR A 115 8.32 7.95 8.77
C THR A 115 8.87 9.05 7.86
N ALA A 116 10.17 9.32 7.97
CA ALA A 116 10.88 10.19 7.05
C ALA A 116 11.29 9.49 5.74
N GLY A 117 11.45 8.18 5.76
CA GLY A 117 11.88 7.40 4.62
C GLY A 117 11.36 5.98 4.69
N GLU A 118 12.10 5.09 5.33
CA GLU A 118 11.71 3.71 5.60
C GLU A 118 11.35 3.56 7.08
N GLN A 119 10.49 2.63 7.38
CA GLN A 119 10.21 2.21 8.76
C GLN A 119 11.42 1.50 9.34
N VAL A 120 11.59 1.56 10.67
CA VAL A 120 12.75 0.94 11.33
C VAL A 120 12.70 -0.59 11.32
N TRP A 121 11.55 -1.17 11.08
CA TRP A 121 11.31 -2.61 10.91
C TRP A 121 11.41 -3.08 9.46
N ASP A 122 11.46 -2.17 8.47
CA ASP A 122 11.67 -2.53 7.07
C ASP A 122 13.06 -3.15 6.88
N ASP A 123 13.13 -4.24 6.11
CA ASP A 123 14.38 -4.97 5.82
C ASP A 123 15.12 -5.55 7.05
N VAL A 124 14.55 -5.53 8.22
CA VAL A 124 15.00 -6.34 9.36
C VAL A 124 14.15 -7.58 9.35
N ASP A 125 14.64 -8.77 9.29
CA ASP A 125 13.95 -10.06 9.17
C ASP A 125 12.67 -10.24 10.05
N ALA A 126 12.02 -9.14 10.39
CA ALA A 126 10.70 -9.11 10.97
C ALA A 126 9.74 -9.70 9.93
N THR A 127 9.28 -10.89 10.20
CA THR A 127 8.47 -11.66 9.26
C THR A 127 7.00 -11.28 9.29
N ASP A 128 6.58 -10.50 10.31
CA ASP A 128 5.20 -10.11 10.48
C ASP A 128 5.09 -8.61 10.82
N GLU A 129 4.51 -7.83 9.93
CA GLU A 129 4.23 -6.41 10.11
C GLU A 129 2.90 -6.18 10.86
N GLY A 130 2.37 -7.21 11.51
CA GLY A 130 1.16 -7.16 12.33
C GLY A 130 -0.16 -7.37 11.59
N VAL A 131 -0.22 -7.22 10.29
CA VAL A 131 -1.28 -7.68 9.39
C VAL A 131 -0.65 -8.06 8.06
N THR A 132 -1.10 -9.16 7.46
CA THR A 132 -0.57 -9.62 6.18
C THR A 132 -1.32 -9.01 5.01
N ASP A 133 -0.72 -9.12 3.83
CA ASP A 133 -1.38 -8.77 2.59
C ASP A 133 -2.56 -9.71 2.32
N LEU A 134 -3.75 -9.15 2.17
CA LEU A 134 -4.95 -9.89 1.81
C LEU A 134 -5.22 -9.82 0.33
N GLY A 135 -5.52 -10.97 -0.26
CA GLY A 135 -5.98 -11.11 -1.62
C GLY A 135 -4.88 -11.16 -2.67
N GLY A 136 -3.85 -10.38 -2.59
CA GLY A 136 -2.79 -10.31 -3.59
C GLY A 136 -3.32 -9.98 -4.99
N ASP A 137 -3.26 -10.93 -5.91
CA ASP A 137 -3.73 -10.76 -7.29
C ASP A 137 -5.27 -10.75 -7.39
N ASN A 138 -5.80 -9.92 -8.31
CA ASN A 138 -7.22 -9.84 -8.63
C ASN A 138 -8.11 -9.41 -7.45
N THR A 139 -7.62 -8.50 -6.61
CA THR A 139 -8.39 -7.95 -5.50
C THR A 139 -9.36 -6.85 -5.97
N LEU A 140 -10.61 -6.95 -5.55
CA LEU A 140 -11.61 -5.91 -5.67
C LEU A 140 -11.56 -5.04 -4.41
N GLY A 141 -11.43 -3.73 -4.59
CA GLY A 141 -11.45 -2.73 -3.52
C GLY A 141 -12.64 -1.79 -3.66
N TYR A 142 -13.14 -1.31 -2.55
CA TYR A 142 -14.09 -0.21 -2.48
C TYR A 142 -13.67 0.78 -1.40
N GLU A 143 -13.74 2.07 -1.73
CA GLU A 143 -13.39 3.13 -0.79
C GLU A 143 -14.34 4.31 -0.95
N MET A 144 -14.89 4.80 0.14
CA MET A 144 -15.79 5.96 0.17
C MET A 144 -15.47 6.84 1.37
N THR A 145 -15.43 8.15 1.15
CA THR A 145 -15.26 9.14 2.21
C THR A 145 -16.49 10.03 2.30
N MET A 146 -17.03 10.17 3.49
CA MET A 146 -18.16 11.03 3.79
C MET A 146 -17.98 11.72 5.14
N SER A 147 -18.00 13.05 5.14
CA SER A 147 -17.93 13.87 6.36
C SER A 147 -16.73 13.52 7.28
N GLY A 148 -15.54 13.31 6.70
CA GLY A 148 -14.33 12.97 7.43
C GLY A 148 -14.25 11.51 7.89
N ILE A 149 -15.20 10.67 7.49
CA ILE A 149 -15.15 9.21 7.71
C ILE A 149 -14.89 8.52 6.38
N THR A 150 -13.86 7.71 6.32
CA THR A 150 -13.56 6.83 5.18
C THR A 150 -13.86 5.38 5.54
N ILE A 151 -14.56 4.68 4.66
CA ILE A 151 -14.73 3.24 4.71
C ILE A 151 -13.92 2.67 3.55
N SER A 152 -13.02 1.72 3.85
CA SER A 152 -12.22 1.01 2.87
C SER A 152 -12.44 -0.49 3.02
N ALA A 153 -12.76 -1.19 1.95
CA ALA A 153 -13.03 -2.62 1.98
C ALA A 153 -12.30 -3.32 0.82
N SER A 154 -11.88 -4.56 1.06
CA SER A 154 -11.28 -5.42 0.04
C SER A 154 -11.95 -6.78 -0.02
N TYR A 155 -11.89 -7.39 -1.20
CA TYR A 155 -12.41 -8.72 -1.48
C TYR A 155 -11.56 -9.39 -2.55
N ALA A 156 -11.09 -10.60 -2.27
CA ALA A 156 -10.43 -11.43 -3.26
C ALA A 156 -10.90 -12.87 -3.17
N ARG A 157 -11.17 -13.48 -4.32
CA ARG A 157 -11.45 -14.90 -4.39
C ARG A 157 -10.13 -15.66 -4.50
N VAL A 158 -9.76 -16.37 -3.46
CA VAL A 158 -8.61 -17.29 -3.45
C VAL A 158 -9.08 -18.72 -3.71
N GLY A 159 -8.18 -19.59 -4.13
CA GLY A 159 -8.55 -20.95 -4.58
C GLY A 159 -9.36 -21.76 -3.59
N LEU A 160 -9.22 -21.50 -2.29
CA LEU A 160 -9.83 -22.27 -1.20
C LEU A 160 -10.95 -21.51 -0.47
N GLY A 161 -11.07 -20.21 -0.68
CA GLY A 161 -12.05 -19.39 0.03
C GLY A 161 -12.13 -17.96 -0.47
N THR A 162 -12.29 -17.03 0.44
CA THR A 162 -12.44 -15.60 0.16
C THR A 162 -11.70 -14.79 1.22
N ASP A 163 -10.69 -14.05 0.80
CA ASP A 163 -10.08 -13.02 1.63
C ASP A 163 -10.95 -11.78 1.59
N ASN A 164 -11.17 -11.18 2.72
CA ASN A 164 -11.95 -9.95 2.81
C ASN A 164 -11.51 -9.10 4.00
N SER A 165 -11.72 -7.79 3.88
CA SER A 165 -11.44 -6.89 5.00
C SER A 165 -12.24 -5.60 4.91
N VAL A 166 -12.35 -4.92 6.04
CA VAL A 166 -12.94 -3.59 6.15
C VAL A 166 -12.13 -2.76 7.14
N VAL A 167 -11.97 -1.47 6.81
CA VAL A 167 -11.34 -0.46 7.67
C VAL A 167 -12.23 0.77 7.72
N ILE A 168 -12.37 1.33 8.90
CA ILE A 168 -13.05 2.61 9.13
C ILE A 168 -12.00 3.60 9.63
N ILE A 169 -11.91 4.74 8.96
CA ILE A 169 -10.94 5.79 9.25
C ILE A 169 -11.71 7.07 9.56
N ALA A 170 -11.31 7.74 10.62
CA ALA A 170 -11.76 9.07 10.97
C ALA A 170 -10.60 10.05 10.80
N ASP A 171 -10.61 10.78 9.69
CA ASP A 171 -9.62 11.80 9.39
C ASP A 171 -10.23 13.17 9.61
N GLU A 172 -9.46 14.06 10.25
CA GLU A 172 -9.83 15.48 10.43
C GLU A 172 -11.13 15.73 11.23
N LEU A 173 -11.68 14.74 11.94
CA LEU A 173 -12.74 14.99 12.92
C LEU A 173 -12.22 15.81 14.09
N VAL A 174 -10.93 15.72 14.37
CA VAL A 174 -10.18 16.59 15.27
C VAL A 174 -8.99 17.11 14.48
N ASP A 175 -8.77 18.41 14.49
CA ASP A 175 -7.69 19.05 13.73
C ASP A 175 -6.34 18.37 13.97
N GLY A 176 -5.71 17.94 12.90
CA GLY A 176 -4.44 17.21 12.90
C GLY A 176 -4.50 15.74 13.35
N ALA A 177 -5.66 15.22 13.75
CA ALA A 177 -5.79 13.83 14.20
C ALA A 177 -6.37 12.91 13.12
N SER A 178 -5.84 11.68 13.06
CA SER A 178 -6.35 10.58 12.23
C SER A 178 -6.41 9.30 13.08
N PHE A 179 -7.53 8.60 13.01
CA PHE A 179 -7.77 7.35 13.71
C PHE A 179 -8.30 6.31 12.74
N GLY A 180 -7.94 5.06 12.94
CA GLY A 180 -8.53 3.99 12.15
C GLY A 180 -8.59 2.68 12.91
N ILE A 181 -9.55 1.86 12.51
CA ILE A 181 -9.72 0.49 12.96
C ILE A 181 -10.10 -0.38 11.78
N GLY A 182 -9.49 -1.55 11.69
CA GLY A 182 -9.73 -2.50 10.60
C GLY A 182 -9.78 -3.93 11.07
N SER A 183 -10.49 -4.75 10.31
CA SER A 183 -10.57 -6.19 10.47
C SER A 183 -10.55 -6.87 9.12
N GLY A 184 -9.99 -8.08 9.06
CA GLY A 184 -9.93 -8.88 7.84
C GLY A 184 -9.76 -10.36 8.14
N THR A 185 -10.08 -11.19 7.15
CA THR A 185 -9.92 -12.64 7.20
C THR A 185 -9.09 -13.09 6.02
N ASN A 186 -8.05 -13.87 6.27
CA ASN A 186 -7.15 -14.48 5.28
C ASN A 186 -7.33 -15.99 5.26
N VAL A 187 -7.69 -16.53 4.12
CA VAL A 187 -7.90 -17.98 3.95
C VAL A 187 -6.57 -18.68 3.64
N ILE A 188 -6.09 -19.45 4.59
CA ILE A 188 -4.85 -20.22 4.50
C ILE A 188 -5.07 -21.59 3.84
N SER A 189 -6.22 -22.23 4.14
CA SER A 189 -6.59 -23.52 3.58
C SER A 189 -8.11 -23.69 3.57
N ALA A 190 -8.63 -24.80 3.04
CA ALA A 190 -10.07 -25.10 3.03
C ALA A 190 -10.70 -25.19 4.44
N THR A 191 -9.89 -25.32 5.49
CA THR A 191 -10.32 -25.51 6.88
C THR A 191 -9.56 -24.58 7.86
N SER A 192 -8.82 -23.61 7.36
CA SER A 192 -7.99 -22.72 8.16
C SER A 192 -8.06 -21.31 7.58
N GLU A 193 -8.40 -20.37 8.43
CA GLU A 193 -8.39 -18.93 8.15
C GLU A 193 -7.74 -18.21 9.33
N ASP A 194 -7.06 -17.10 9.05
CA ASP A 194 -6.48 -16.24 10.06
C ASP A 194 -7.28 -14.93 10.10
N ASP A 195 -7.68 -14.52 11.27
CA ASP A 195 -8.37 -13.25 11.48
C ASP A 195 -7.36 -12.17 11.87
N MET A 196 -7.53 -10.98 11.29
CA MET A 196 -6.64 -9.86 11.48
C MET A 196 -7.38 -8.65 11.99
N MET A 197 -6.76 -7.93 12.89
CA MET A 197 -7.24 -6.63 13.35
C MET A 197 -6.08 -5.63 13.39
N THR A 198 -6.39 -4.37 13.13
CA THR A 198 -5.46 -3.25 13.33
C THR A 198 -6.21 -2.03 13.83
N ALA A 199 -5.56 -1.24 14.68
CA ALA A 199 -6.05 0.05 15.11
C ALA A 199 -4.88 1.02 15.22
N TRP A 200 -5.09 2.29 14.80
CA TRP A 200 -4.06 3.32 14.89
C TRP A 200 -4.62 4.67 15.30
N ALA A 201 -3.71 5.50 15.81
CA ALA A 201 -3.95 6.91 16.02
C ALA A 201 -2.70 7.69 15.57
N LYS A 202 -2.91 8.77 14.83
CA LYS A 202 -1.87 9.74 14.44
C LYS A 202 -2.29 11.14 14.81
N TYR A 203 -1.31 11.97 15.15
CA TYR A 203 -1.51 13.39 15.39
C TYR A 203 -0.40 14.21 14.77
N SER A 204 -0.80 15.19 13.97
CA SER A 204 0.10 16.12 13.28
C SER A 204 -0.10 17.53 13.81
N THR A 205 0.99 18.20 14.16
CA THR A 205 0.99 19.60 14.57
C THR A 205 2.26 20.30 14.06
N GLY A 206 2.07 21.31 13.21
CA GLY A 206 3.17 21.97 12.52
C GLY A 206 4.02 20.94 11.76
N PRO A 207 5.35 20.90 11.98
CA PRO A 207 6.24 19.98 11.27
C PRO A 207 6.34 18.59 11.91
N ILE A 208 5.61 18.31 12.97
CA ILE A 208 5.70 17.06 13.73
C ILE A 208 4.47 16.19 13.46
N THR A 209 4.70 14.90 13.21
CA THR A 209 3.65 13.87 13.23
C THR A 209 4.08 12.74 14.15
N ALA A 210 3.22 12.33 15.06
CA ALA A 210 3.41 11.17 15.93
C ALA A 210 2.28 10.16 15.72
N GLY A 211 2.56 8.87 15.91
CA GLY A 211 1.56 7.82 15.74
C GLY A 211 1.85 6.57 16.58
N ILE A 212 0.79 5.83 16.83
CA ILE A 212 0.81 4.50 17.43
C ILE A 212 -0.10 3.58 16.60
N GLN A 213 0.28 2.31 16.49
CA GLN A 213 -0.52 1.27 15.83
C GLN A 213 -0.41 -0.03 16.60
N LEU A 214 -1.54 -0.68 16.77
CA LEU A 214 -1.68 -2.01 17.36
C LEU A 214 -2.27 -2.92 16.30
N SER A 215 -1.73 -4.12 16.13
CA SER A 215 -2.22 -5.10 15.17
C SER A 215 -2.15 -6.49 15.78
N THR A 216 -3.08 -7.37 15.42
CA THR A 216 -3.07 -8.77 15.82
C THR A 216 -3.45 -9.66 14.66
N ILE A 217 -2.90 -10.86 14.63
CA ILE A 217 -3.27 -11.96 13.73
C ILE A 217 -3.62 -13.16 14.59
N ASP A 218 -4.91 -13.47 14.68
CA ASP A 218 -5.44 -14.66 15.33
C ASP A 218 -5.35 -15.81 14.32
N LYS A 219 -4.43 -16.72 14.52
CA LYS A 219 -4.18 -17.85 13.61
C LYS A 219 -4.98 -19.08 14.02
N THR A 220 -5.58 -19.75 13.04
CA THR A 220 -6.27 -21.03 13.30
C THR A 220 -5.36 -22.09 13.94
N ALA A 221 -4.05 -22.03 13.70
CA ALA A 221 -3.10 -22.91 14.35
C ALA A 221 -2.93 -22.54 15.83
N ALA A 222 -3.15 -23.49 16.74
CA ALA A 222 -3.08 -23.25 18.16
C ALA A 222 -1.71 -22.71 18.62
N ASN A 223 -1.73 -21.74 19.52
CA ASN A 223 -0.55 -21.05 20.10
C ASN A 223 0.36 -20.45 19.00
N SER A 224 -0.22 -19.77 18.01
CA SER A 224 0.56 -19.17 16.94
C SER A 224 0.13 -17.75 16.60
N ASP A 225 -0.67 -17.13 17.45
CA ASP A 225 -1.11 -15.75 17.31
C ASP A 225 0.08 -14.79 17.36
N VAL A 226 -0.08 -13.64 16.72
CA VAL A 226 0.95 -12.63 16.61
C VAL A 226 0.36 -11.28 16.95
N ASP A 227 0.96 -10.60 17.93
CA ASP A 227 0.62 -9.24 18.30
C ASP A 227 1.77 -8.29 17.94
N ARG A 228 1.42 -7.12 17.44
CA ARG A 228 2.37 -6.06 17.11
C ARG A 228 1.95 -4.73 17.71
N GLU A 229 2.90 -4.07 18.33
CA GLU A 229 2.81 -2.68 18.76
C GLU A 229 3.86 -1.84 18.05
N ALA A 230 3.47 -0.74 17.42
CA ALA A 230 4.39 0.18 16.79
C ALA A 230 4.09 1.62 17.20
N ALA A 231 5.15 2.41 17.35
CA ALA A 231 5.03 3.84 17.59
C ALA A 231 6.15 4.59 16.87
N SER A 232 5.85 5.76 16.36
CA SER A 232 6.87 6.60 15.73
C SER A 232 6.55 8.08 15.82
N ILE A 233 7.59 8.87 15.59
CA ILE A 233 7.52 10.31 15.44
C ILE A 233 8.35 10.73 14.23
N SER A 234 7.81 11.61 13.38
CA SER A 234 8.51 12.24 12.28
C SER A 234 8.54 13.75 12.42
N PHE A 235 9.58 14.36 11.90
CA PHE A 235 9.79 15.81 11.91
C PHE A 235 10.27 16.29 10.53
N ALA A 236 9.47 17.14 9.89
CA ALA A 236 9.84 17.84 8.67
C ALA A 236 10.74 19.03 9.03
N VAL A 237 12.06 18.86 8.91
CA VAL A 237 13.05 19.91 9.24
C VAL A 237 12.90 21.09 8.29
N ASN A 238 12.65 20.81 7.01
CA ASN A 238 12.31 21.77 5.96
C ASN A 238 11.64 21.02 4.78
N GLU A 239 11.36 21.72 3.67
CA GLU A 239 10.72 21.12 2.48
C GLU A 239 11.49 19.95 1.85
N GLN A 240 12.76 19.81 2.15
CA GLN A 240 13.65 18.80 1.54
C GLN A 240 14.11 17.74 2.51
N LEU A 241 14.22 18.06 3.79
CA LEU A 241 14.79 17.18 4.81
C LEU A 241 13.72 16.81 5.86
N SER A 242 13.54 15.52 6.03
CA SER A 242 12.73 14.94 7.09
C SER A 242 13.55 13.94 7.90
N VAL A 243 13.21 13.79 9.18
CA VAL A 243 13.80 12.81 10.09
C VAL A 243 12.69 12.11 10.87
N SER A 244 12.93 10.86 11.27
CA SER A 244 11.98 10.14 12.11
C SER A 244 12.69 9.14 13.03
N TYR A 245 11.99 8.76 14.10
CA TYR A 245 12.37 7.68 14.99
C TYR A 245 11.16 6.80 15.24
N GLY A 246 11.36 5.49 15.24
CA GLY A 246 10.30 4.51 15.46
C GLY A 246 10.75 3.34 16.30
N ILE A 247 9.78 2.67 16.88
CA ILE A 247 9.90 1.42 17.63
C ILE A 247 8.79 0.47 17.18
N SER A 248 9.08 -0.83 17.17
CA SER A 248 8.10 -1.89 16.92
C SER A 248 8.44 -3.09 17.77
N ASN A 249 7.43 -3.65 18.43
CA ASN A 249 7.52 -4.90 19.19
C ASN A 249 6.56 -5.89 18.53
N VAL A 250 7.04 -7.11 18.27
CA VAL A 250 6.23 -8.22 17.76
C VAL A 250 6.33 -9.36 18.75
N GLU A 251 5.20 -9.74 19.32
CA GLU A 251 5.08 -10.86 20.25
C GLU A 251 4.48 -12.06 19.55
N TYR A 252 5.09 -13.22 19.73
CA TYR A 252 4.66 -14.49 19.15
C TYR A 252 4.17 -15.44 20.24
N GLU A 253 2.94 -15.89 20.15
CA GLU A 253 2.43 -16.92 21.06
C GLU A 253 3.19 -18.25 20.90
N LEU A 254 3.78 -18.50 19.71
CA LEU A 254 4.57 -19.70 19.44
C LEU A 254 5.88 -19.70 20.24
N SER A 255 5.95 -20.56 21.26
CA SER A 255 7.08 -20.63 22.21
C SER A 255 8.46 -20.96 21.59
N THR A 256 8.51 -21.36 20.34
CA THR A 256 9.76 -21.60 19.58
C THR A 256 10.22 -20.40 18.78
N LYS A 257 9.41 -19.35 18.69
CA LYS A 257 9.74 -18.08 18.04
C LYS A 257 10.06 -17.05 19.11
N THR A 258 11.08 -16.26 18.90
CA THR A 258 11.48 -15.21 19.85
C THR A 258 10.78 -13.92 19.47
N ASP A 259 10.27 -13.19 20.45
CA ASP A 259 9.71 -11.87 20.26
C ASP A 259 10.75 -10.92 19.64
N GLU A 260 10.29 -10.02 18.81
CA GLU A 260 11.14 -9.10 18.07
C GLU A 260 10.94 -7.67 18.55
N GLU A 261 12.04 -7.02 18.90
CA GLU A 261 12.07 -5.59 19.22
C GLU A 261 12.90 -4.86 18.17
N SER A 262 12.31 -3.87 17.52
CA SER A 262 12.98 -3.03 16.54
C SER A 262 12.91 -1.57 16.94
N SER A 263 14.00 -0.85 16.80
CA SER A 263 14.02 0.60 16.97
C SER A 263 15.07 1.23 16.07
N GLY A 264 14.83 2.44 15.62
CA GLY A 264 15.80 3.09 14.75
C GLY A 264 15.43 4.50 14.34
N PHE A 265 16.38 5.11 13.66
CA PHE A 265 16.29 6.46 13.13
C PHE A 265 16.30 6.40 11.60
N SER A 266 15.43 7.20 10.97
CA SER A 266 15.40 7.38 9.52
C SER A 266 15.53 8.86 9.17
N ALA A 267 16.17 9.14 8.04
CA ALA A 267 16.24 10.48 7.48
C ALA A 267 16.11 10.40 5.95
N SER A 268 15.41 11.33 5.35
CA SER A 268 15.31 11.46 3.90
C SER A 268 15.60 12.89 3.46
N TYR A 269 16.25 12.99 2.31
CA TYR A 269 16.51 14.26 1.65
C TYR A 269 16.09 14.18 0.17
N THR A 270 15.22 15.08 -0.24
CA THR A 270 14.68 15.12 -1.61
C THR A 270 15.33 16.29 -2.38
N MET A 271 15.91 15.98 -3.53
CA MET A 271 16.52 16.97 -4.44
C MET A 271 15.68 17.10 -5.71
N GLY A 272 14.89 18.16 -5.82
CA GLY A 272 14.16 18.50 -7.03
C GLY A 272 13.07 17.50 -7.42
N SER A 273 12.41 17.76 -8.52
CA SER A 273 11.50 16.85 -9.21
C SER A 273 12.09 16.49 -10.55
N MET A 274 12.13 15.21 -10.91
CA MET A 274 12.49 14.74 -12.23
C MET A 274 11.24 14.41 -13.02
#